data_4dd2d96f326d15b68be0c3370fa176a2
#
_entry.id   4dd2d96f326d15b68be0c3370fa176a2
#
_cell.length_a   1.000
_cell.length_b   1.000
_cell.length_c   1.000
_cell.angle_alpha   90.00
_cell.angle_beta   90.00
_cell.angle_gamma   90.00
#
_symmetry.space_group_name_H-M   'P 1'
#
loop_
_entity.id
_entity.type
_entity.pdbx_description
1 polymer ?
#
loop_
_entity_poly.entity_id
_entity_poly.type
_entity_poly.pdbx_seq_one_letter_code
_entity_poly.pdbx_strand_id
1 'polypeptide(L)'
;MRNKEELRDLVRQAVVETLRKKVPVLDGQRIGAELGAESIDRIDLTFRLEEAVGKALEDKILFAEPDPTVAELAERLGRMLGEKE
;
A
#
# COMPACT_ATOMS: atom_id res chain seq x y z
N MET A 1 -14.80 10.86 -1.12
CA MET A 1 -14.59 9.42 -1.28
C MET A 1 -13.50 9.16 -2.30
N ARG A 2 -12.53 8.32 -1.96
CA ARG A 2 -11.43 8.01 -2.89
C ARG A 2 -11.86 6.91 -3.84
N ASN A 3 -11.52 7.04 -5.11
CA ASN A 3 -11.77 5.98 -6.08
C ASN A 3 -10.57 5.04 -6.14
N LYS A 4 -10.69 3.96 -6.90
CA LYS A 4 -9.63 2.95 -7.00
C LYS A 4 -8.33 3.54 -7.52
N GLU A 5 -8.42 4.46 -8.46
CA GLU A 5 -7.24 5.10 -9.05
C GLU A 5 -6.49 5.92 -8.02
N GLU A 6 -7.21 6.68 -7.22
CA GLU A 6 -6.61 7.48 -6.15
C GLU A 6 -5.94 6.61 -5.10
N LEU A 7 -6.56 5.48 -4.75
CA LEU A 7 -5.97 4.57 -3.78
C LEU A 7 -4.68 3.94 -4.32
N ARG A 8 -4.67 3.56 -5.58
CA ARG A 8 -3.46 3.04 -6.21
C ARG A 8 -2.35 4.09 -6.25
N ASP A 9 -2.70 5.34 -6.56
CA ASP A 9 -1.74 6.43 -6.54
C ASP A 9 -1.16 6.65 -5.15
N LEU A 10 -2.00 6.60 -4.11
CA LEU A 10 -1.56 6.72 -2.73
C LEU A 10 -0.56 5.62 -2.38
N VAL A 11 -0.88 4.38 -2.73
CA VAL A 11 0.00 3.25 -2.43
C VAL A 11 1.31 3.37 -3.19
N ARG A 12 1.25 3.68 -4.48
CA ARG A 12 2.47 3.84 -5.29
C ARG A 12 3.38 4.91 -4.70
N GLN A 13 2.79 6.04 -4.33
CA GLN A 13 3.55 7.15 -3.76
C GLN A 13 4.19 6.74 -2.43
N ALA A 14 3.43 6.08 -1.57
CA ALA A 14 3.94 5.62 -0.28
C ALA A 14 5.09 4.62 -0.47
N VAL A 15 4.95 3.69 -1.41
CA VAL A 15 5.99 2.72 -1.70
C VAL A 15 7.26 3.38 -2.21
N VAL A 16 7.10 4.33 -3.15
CA VAL A 16 8.23 5.06 -3.69
C VAL A 16 9.00 5.77 -2.57
N GLU A 17 8.27 6.43 -1.69
CA GLU A 17 8.90 7.18 -0.59
C GLU A 17 9.53 6.27 0.45
N THR A 18 8.84 5.21 0.83
CA THR A 18 9.34 4.30 1.86
C THR A 18 10.57 3.52 1.39
N LEU A 19 10.52 3.00 0.18
CA LEU A 19 11.61 2.19 -0.37
C LEU A 19 12.61 2.99 -1.17
N ARG A 20 12.39 4.28 -1.29
CA ARG A 20 13.29 5.21 -2.00
C ARG A 20 13.55 4.76 -3.43
N LYS A 21 12.49 4.38 -4.13
CA LYS A 21 12.60 3.93 -5.51
C LYS A 21 12.87 5.09 -6.44
N LYS A 22 13.75 4.87 -7.40
CA LYS A 22 14.09 5.87 -8.41
C LYS A 22 13.43 5.61 -9.74
N VAL A 23 12.70 4.50 -9.85
CA VAL A 23 11.96 4.14 -11.06
C VAL A 23 10.49 3.98 -10.69
N PRO A 24 9.59 4.11 -11.67
CA PRO A 24 8.16 3.97 -11.38
C PRO A 24 7.84 2.60 -10.79
N VAL A 25 6.92 2.60 -9.83
CA VAL A 25 6.41 1.38 -9.23
C VAL A 25 5.14 1.00 -9.97
N LEU A 26 5.06 -0.25 -10.39
CA LEU A 26 3.94 -0.73 -11.20
C LEU A 26 2.92 -1.47 -10.34
N ASP A 27 1.65 -1.36 -10.74
CA ASP A 27 0.54 -1.95 -9.99
C ASP A 27 0.64 -3.45 -9.80
N GLY A 28 1.26 -4.15 -10.74
CA GLY A 28 1.39 -5.60 -10.68
C GLY A 28 2.60 -6.11 -9.91
N GLN A 29 3.43 -5.23 -9.37
CA GLN A 29 4.62 -5.65 -8.64
C GLN A 29 4.25 -6.00 -7.19
N ARG A 30 4.82 -7.11 -6.71
CA ARG A 30 4.62 -7.53 -5.32
C ARG A 30 5.50 -6.72 -4.40
N ILE A 31 4.91 -6.25 -3.32
CA ILE A 31 5.57 -5.32 -2.40
C ILE A 31 6.83 -5.95 -1.79
N GLY A 32 6.73 -7.18 -1.33
CA GLY A 32 7.87 -7.87 -0.73
C GLY A 32 8.81 -8.49 -1.75
N ALA A 33 8.28 -9.39 -2.58
CA ALA A 33 9.08 -10.21 -3.48
C ALA A 33 9.76 -9.43 -4.59
N GLU A 34 9.06 -8.44 -5.15
CA GLU A 34 9.58 -7.70 -6.31
C GLU A 34 10.13 -6.34 -5.95
N LEU A 35 9.51 -5.66 -4.98
CA LEU A 35 9.95 -4.32 -4.58
C LEU A 35 10.90 -4.34 -3.39
N GLY A 36 11.04 -5.48 -2.72
CA GLY A 36 12.03 -5.65 -1.67
C GLY A 36 11.67 -5.10 -0.31
N ALA A 37 10.40 -4.91 -0.03
CA ALA A 37 9.98 -4.41 1.28
C ALA A 37 10.21 -5.45 2.36
N GLU A 38 10.88 -5.05 3.43
CA GLU A 38 11.08 -5.90 4.60
C GLU A 38 10.00 -5.62 5.63
N SER A 39 10.02 -6.35 6.74
CA SER A 39 9.00 -6.18 7.80
C SER A 39 8.93 -4.75 8.30
N ILE A 40 10.08 -4.12 8.51
CA ILE A 40 10.12 -2.75 8.99
C ILE A 40 9.57 -1.76 7.96
N ASP A 41 9.80 -2.04 6.68
CA ASP A 41 9.26 -1.22 5.61
C ASP A 41 7.74 -1.30 5.56
N ARG A 42 7.19 -2.47 5.82
CA ARG A 42 5.73 -2.66 5.84
C ARG A 42 5.08 -1.86 6.96
N ILE A 43 5.73 -1.81 8.11
CA ILE A 43 5.25 -1.02 9.24
C ILE A 43 5.28 0.46 8.86
N ASP A 44 6.38 0.92 8.27
CA ASP A 44 6.51 2.31 7.84
C ASP A 44 5.46 2.66 6.76
N LEU A 45 5.24 1.76 5.81
CA LEU A 45 4.20 1.93 4.81
C LEU A 45 2.82 2.08 5.44
N THR A 46 2.52 1.27 6.46
CA THR A 46 1.25 1.36 7.16
C THR A 46 1.08 2.73 7.79
N PHE A 47 2.11 3.25 8.45
CA PHE A 47 2.07 4.59 9.04
C PHE A 47 1.84 5.67 8.01
N ARG A 48 2.54 5.59 6.88
CA ARG A 48 2.38 6.58 5.81
C ARG A 48 0.98 6.57 5.24
N LEU A 49 0.41 5.37 5.08
CA LEU A 49 -0.95 5.24 4.58
C LEU A 49 -1.96 5.74 5.62
N GLU A 50 -1.73 5.46 6.90
CA GLU A 50 -2.57 5.99 7.97
C GLU A 50 -2.64 7.52 7.94
N GLU A 51 -1.50 8.15 7.79
CA GLU A 51 -1.44 9.60 7.72
C GLU A 51 -2.16 10.12 6.48
N ALA A 52 -1.99 9.45 5.36
CA ALA A 52 -2.59 9.89 4.11
C ALA A 52 -4.12 9.80 4.14
N VAL A 53 -4.68 8.78 4.80
CA VAL A 53 -6.13 8.56 4.82
C VAL A 53 -6.79 9.05 6.10
N GLY A 54 -6.00 9.39 7.11
CA GLY A 54 -6.53 9.89 8.37
C GLY A 54 -7.27 8.86 9.20
N LYS A 55 -6.87 7.59 9.10
CA LYS A 55 -7.53 6.50 9.80
C LYS A 55 -6.50 5.46 10.20
N ALA A 56 -6.68 4.87 11.39
CA ALA A 56 -5.81 3.79 11.87
C ALA A 56 -5.97 2.56 10.99
N LEU A 57 -4.85 1.93 10.63
CA LEU A 57 -4.82 0.76 9.77
C LEU A 57 -4.09 -0.38 10.47
N GLU A 58 -4.33 -1.60 10.00
CA GLU A 58 -3.71 -2.80 10.53
C GLU A 58 -2.72 -3.38 9.53
N ASP A 59 -1.43 -3.33 9.86
CA ASP A 59 -0.41 -3.85 8.96
C ASP A 59 -0.59 -5.35 8.69
N LYS A 60 -1.06 -6.10 9.66
CA LYS A 60 -1.29 -7.54 9.50
C LYS A 60 -2.38 -7.85 8.49
N ILE A 61 -3.33 -6.95 8.32
CA ILE A 61 -4.40 -7.11 7.33
C ILE A 61 -3.90 -6.65 5.97
N LEU A 62 -3.27 -5.49 5.94
CA LEU A 62 -2.76 -4.94 4.68
C LEU A 62 -1.75 -5.87 4.01
N PHE A 63 -0.89 -6.48 4.80
CA PHE A 63 0.19 -7.32 4.29
C PHE A 63 -0.01 -8.80 4.58
N ALA A 64 -1.26 -9.23 4.74
CA ALA A 64 -1.58 -10.65 4.93
C ALA A 64 -1.14 -11.46 3.72
N GLU A 65 -0.71 -12.69 3.97
CA GLU A 65 -0.33 -13.60 2.90
C GLU A 65 -1.50 -13.87 1.94
N PRO A 66 -1.27 -14.02 0.65
CA PRO A 66 0.05 -13.90 0.01
C PRO A 66 0.51 -12.44 -0.11
N ASP A 67 1.82 -12.26 -0.33
CA ASP A 67 2.44 -10.96 -0.51
C ASP A 67 1.67 -10.14 -1.55
N PRO A 68 1.10 -8.99 -1.18
CA PRO A 68 0.24 -8.24 -2.10
C PRO A 68 1.02 -7.49 -3.17
N THR A 69 0.40 -7.36 -4.33
CA THR A 69 0.87 -6.39 -5.32
C THR A 69 0.42 -5.00 -4.88
N VAL A 70 0.95 -3.98 -5.55
CA VAL A 70 0.52 -2.60 -5.31
C VAL A 70 -1.00 -2.48 -5.46
N ALA A 71 -1.56 -3.04 -6.54
CA ALA A 71 -3.00 -2.98 -6.77
C ALA A 71 -3.79 -3.71 -5.68
N GLU A 72 -3.29 -4.88 -5.24
CA GLU A 72 -3.94 -5.63 -4.17
C GLU A 72 -3.90 -4.88 -2.84
N LEU A 73 -2.77 -4.23 -2.57
CA LEU A 73 -2.65 -3.43 -1.34
C LEU A 73 -3.64 -2.27 -1.37
N ALA A 74 -3.78 -1.60 -2.51
CA ALA A 74 -4.74 -0.53 -2.67
C ALA A 74 -6.17 -1.02 -2.46
N GLU A 75 -6.47 -2.22 -2.95
CA GLU A 75 -7.79 -2.82 -2.77
C GLU A 75 -8.08 -3.12 -1.30
N ARG A 76 -7.09 -3.68 -0.60
CA ARG A 76 -7.22 -3.94 0.84
C ARG A 76 -7.41 -2.65 1.62
N LEU A 77 -6.67 -1.62 1.25
CA LEU A 77 -6.81 -0.31 1.86
C LEU A 77 -8.23 0.23 1.67
N GLY A 78 -8.76 0.10 0.47
CA GLY A 78 -10.13 0.54 0.18
C GLY A 78 -11.15 -0.16 1.06
N ARG A 79 -10.99 -1.47 1.26
CA ARG A 79 -11.89 -2.23 2.13
C ARG A 79 -11.82 -1.76 3.57
N MET A 80 -10.62 -1.48 4.07
CA MET A 80 -10.43 -1.01 5.43
C MET A 80 -11.02 0.38 5.65
N LEU A 81 -11.08 1.18 4.59
CA LEU A 81 -11.70 2.49 4.65
C LEU A 81 -13.21 2.45 4.48
N GLY A 82 -13.75 1.26 4.18
CA GLY A 82 -15.18 1.13 3.91
C GLY A 82 -15.59 1.66 2.55
N GLU A 83 -14.64 1.85 1.64
CA GLU A 83 -14.93 2.31 0.30
C GLU A 83 -15.59 1.21 -0.51
N LYS A 84 -16.58 1.58 -1.31
CA LYS A 84 -17.25 0.63 -2.19
C LYS A 84 -16.82 0.88 -3.62
N GLU A 85 -16.74 -0.21 -4.35
CA GLU A 85 -16.38 -0.12 -5.76
C GLU A 85 -17.54 0.30 -6.61
#